data_73f1b1f3d865d1f25c60e839dc7058a5
#
_entry.id   73f1b1f3d865d1f25c60e839dc7058a5
#
_cell.length_a   1.000
_cell.length_b   1.000
_cell.length_c   1.000
_cell.angle_alpha   90.00
_cell.angle_beta   90.00
_cell.angle_gamma   90.00
#
_symmetry.space_group_name_H-M   'P 1'
#
loop_
_entity.id
_entity.type
_entity.pdbx_description
1 polymer ?
#
loop_
_entity_poly.entity_id
_entity_poly.type
_entity_poly.pdbx_seq_one_letter_code
_entity_poly.pdbx_strand_id
1 'polypeptide(L)'
;YIPAPTDTSREKLPEGLMELVEVMAKNVHEVWSQSRLSEGWTYGARRDDEKKTHPCLVPYEELPEIEKDYDRNTAIGTLKLIQALGFDIVKKR
;
A
#
# COMPACT_ATOMS: atom_id res chain seq x y z
N TYR A 1 5.76 -23.17 8.24
CA TYR A 1 6.02 -21.73 8.38
C TYR A 1 4.90 -21.06 9.18
N ILE A 2 5.27 -20.38 10.24
CA ILE A 2 4.35 -19.62 11.07
C ILE A 2 4.80 -18.16 11.06
N PRO A 3 4.03 -17.25 10.40
CA PRO A 3 4.40 -15.84 10.36
C PRO A 3 4.43 -15.23 11.77
N ALA A 4 5.42 -14.41 12.03
CA ALA A 4 5.56 -13.72 13.30
C ALA A 4 5.89 -12.24 13.08
N PRO A 5 4.93 -11.45 12.60
CA PRO A 5 5.17 -10.02 12.37
C PRO A 5 5.47 -9.31 13.70
N THR A 6 6.24 -8.25 13.61
CA THR A 6 6.53 -7.40 14.77
C THR A 6 5.20 -6.81 15.27
N ASP A 7 4.97 -6.89 16.58
CA ASP A 7 3.78 -6.32 17.19
C ASP A 7 3.90 -4.79 17.24
N THR A 8 3.05 -4.11 16.50
CA THR A 8 2.97 -2.65 16.47
C THR A 8 1.66 -2.13 17.05
N SER A 9 0.91 -2.99 17.75
CA SER A 9 -0.42 -2.65 18.27
C SER A 9 -0.43 -1.50 19.27
N ARG A 10 0.71 -1.27 19.94
CA ARG A 10 0.86 -0.18 20.91
C ARG A 10 1.33 1.13 20.28
N GLU A 11 1.75 1.07 19.02
CA GLU A 11 2.22 2.27 18.34
C GLU A 11 1.05 3.14 17.93
N LYS A 12 1.19 4.43 18.13
CA LYS A 12 0.19 5.42 17.75
C LYS A 12 0.86 6.45 16.85
N LEU A 13 0.35 6.57 15.64
CA LEU A 13 0.90 7.52 14.69
C LEU A 13 0.47 8.95 15.02
N PRO A 14 1.40 9.92 15.00
CA PRO A 14 1.03 11.34 15.08
C PRO A 14 0.07 11.71 13.96
N GLU A 15 -0.83 12.66 14.22
CA GLU A 15 -1.83 13.10 13.23
C GLU A 15 -1.20 13.56 11.92
N GLY A 16 -0.08 14.26 11.98
CA GLY A 16 0.63 14.71 10.77
C GLY A 16 1.07 13.59 9.85
N LEU A 17 1.30 12.39 10.39
CA LEU A 17 1.68 11.23 9.58
C LEU A 17 0.47 10.58 8.92
N MET A 18 -0.73 10.75 9.48
CA MET A 18 -1.94 10.18 8.87
C MET A 18 -2.22 10.80 7.50
N GLU A 19 -1.81 12.06 7.29
CA GLU A 19 -1.93 12.69 5.97
C GLU A 19 -1.09 12.00 4.90
N LEU A 20 0.00 11.37 5.31
CA LEU A 20 0.88 10.66 4.39
C LEU A 20 0.31 9.31 3.94
N VAL A 21 -0.58 8.72 4.73
CA VAL A 21 -1.10 7.37 4.48
C VAL A 21 -1.75 7.29 3.09
N GLU A 22 -2.58 8.27 2.74
CA GLU A 22 -3.27 8.27 1.44
C GLU A 22 -2.28 8.44 0.28
N VAL A 23 -1.29 9.33 0.44
CA VAL A 23 -0.25 9.54 -0.57
C VAL A 23 0.59 8.27 -0.75
N MET A 24 0.95 7.63 0.37
CA MET A 24 1.71 6.38 0.34
C MET A 24 0.91 5.24 -0.30
N ALA A 25 -0.36 5.12 0.06
CA ALA A 25 -1.25 4.10 -0.50
C ALA A 25 -1.36 4.24 -2.01
N LYS A 26 -1.56 5.46 -2.49
CA LYS A 26 -1.60 5.74 -3.92
C LYS A 26 -0.28 5.36 -4.59
N ASN A 27 0.85 5.72 -3.99
CA ASN A 27 2.16 5.38 -4.56
C ASN A 27 2.42 3.88 -4.59
N VAL A 28 2.00 3.14 -3.58
CA VAL A 28 2.09 1.68 -3.56
C VAL A 28 1.36 1.11 -4.78
N HIS A 29 0.16 1.61 -5.04
CA HIS A 29 -0.62 1.17 -6.18
C HIS A 29 0.05 1.54 -7.51
N GLU A 30 0.59 2.75 -7.62
CA GLU A 30 1.29 3.18 -8.83
C GLU A 30 2.51 2.30 -9.13
N VAL A 31 3.29 1.97 -8.12
CA VAL A 31 4.47 1.11 -8.26
C VAL A 31 4.06 -0.31 -8.69
N TRP A 32 3.02 -0.86 -8.03
CA TRP A 32 2.49 -2.17 -8.39
C TRP A 32 1.99 -2.19 -9.83
N SER A 33 1.23 -1.16 -10.23
CA SER A 33 0.67 -1.06 -11.58
C SER A 33 1.78 -0.97 -12.63
N GLN A 34 2.80 -0.16 -12.38
CA GLN A 34 3.94 -0.01 -13.28
C GLN A 34 4.67 -1.34 -13.49
N SER A 35 4.89 -2.08 -12.39
CA SER A 35 5.49 -3.41 -12.44
C SER A 35 4.67 -4.37 -13.30
N ARG A 36 3.36 -4.41 -13.07
CA ARG A 36 2.48 -5.30 -13.82
C ARG A 36 2.45 -4.97 -15.31
N LEU A 37 2.32 -3.68 -15.63
CA LEU A 37 2.31 -3.23 -17.01
C LEU A 37 3.64 -3.58 -17.71
N SER A 38 4.77 -3.45 -17.03
CA SER A 38 6.08 -3.79 -17.60
C SER A 38 6.22 -5.29 -17.84
N GLU A 39 5.49 -6.12 -17.11
CA GLU A 39 5.46 -7.57 -17.30
C GLU A 39 4.43 -8.02 -18.35
N GLY A 40 3.75 -7.08 -18.99
CA GLY A 40 2.77 -7.35 -20.03
C GLY A 40 1.34 -7.53 -19.57
N TRP A 41 1.05 -7.22 -18.31
CA TRP A 41 -0.33 -7.24 -17.79
C TRP A 41 -1.11 -6.06 -18.32
N THR A 42 -2.40 -6.27 -18.51
CA THR A 42 -3.34 -5.22 -18.93
C THR A 42 -4.60 -5.29 -18.09
N TYR A 43 -5.42 -4.26 -18.18
CA TYR A 43 -6.71 -4.25 -17.50
C TYR A 43 -7.65 -5.32 -18.08
N GLY A 44 -8.39 -5.98 -17.22
CA GLY A 44 -9.46 -6.88 -17.58
C GLY A 44 -10.43 -7.00 -16.41
N ALA A 45 -11.69 -7.26 -16.70
CA ALA A 45 -12.74 -7.33 -15.69
C ALA A 45 -12.51 -8.43 -14.65
N ARG A 46 -11.71 -9.44 -15.02
CA ARG A 46 -11.35 -10.55 -14.13
C ARG A 46 -9.86 -10.79 -14.19
N ARG A 47 -9.30 -11.20 -13.05
CA ARG A 47 -7.91 -11.64 -13.01
C ARG A 47 -7.77 -12.94 -13.80
N ASP A 48 -6.85 -12.93 -14.77
CA ASP A 48 -6.54 -14.10 -15.59
C ASP A 48 -5.03 -14.15 -15.76
N ASP A 49 -4.38 -15.10 -15.09
CA ASP A 49 -2.93 -15.22 -15.10
C ASP A 49 -2.37 -15.66 -16.45
N GLU A 50 -3.16 -16.39 -17.24
CA GLU A 50 -2.73 -16.80 -18.57
C GLU A 50 -2.76 -15.62 -19.56
N LYS A 51 -3.83 -14.85 -19.51
CA LYS A 51 -3.99 -13.67 -20.38
C LYS A 51 -3.31 -12.43 -19.80
N LYS A 52 -2.87 -12.50 -18.56
CA LYS A 52 -2.26 -11.38 -17.81
C LYS A 52 -3.20 -10.18 -17.76
N THR A 53 -4.42 -10.42 -17.30
CA THR A 53 -5.37 -9.33 -17.06
C THR A 53 -5.67 -9.19 -15.57
N HIS A 54 -5.91 -7.97 -15.14
CA HIS A 54 -6.21 -7.68 -13.74
C HIS A 54 -7.17 -6.51 -13.60
N PRO A 55 -8.24 -6.64 -12.78
CA PRO A 55 -9.24 -5.57 -12.64
C PRO A 55 -8.73 -4.36 -11.85
N CYS A 56 -7.63 -4.49 -11.09
CA CYS A 56 -7.06 -3.38 -10.33
C CYS A 56 -6.06 -2.54 -11.12
N LEU A 57 -5.83 -2.83 -12.41
CA LEU A 57 -4.99 -1.99 -13.26
C LEU A 57 -5.78 -0.77 -13.75
N VAL A 58 -6.16 0.07 -12.80
CA VAL A 58 -6.90 1.32 -12.96
C VAL A 58 -6.28 2.37 -12.05
N PRO A 59 -6.55 3.67 -12.27
CA PRO A 59 -6.09 4.69 -11.33
C PRO A 59 -6.53 4.38 -9.89
N TYR A 60 -5.71 4.75 -8.92
CA TYR A 60 -5.98 4.48 -7.51
C TYR A 60 -7.39 4.94 -7.09
N GLU A 61 -7.80 6.10 -7.57
CA GLU A 61 -9.09 6.70 -7.23
C GLU A 61 -10.29 5.85 -7.68
N GLU A 62 -10.10 4.99 -8.67
CA GLU A 62 -11.14 4.11 -9.19
C GLU A 62 -11.17 2.74 -8.53
N LEU A 63 -10.23 2.46 -7.62
CA LEU A 63 -10.22 1.19 -6.90
C LEU A 63 -11.40 1.09 -5.93
N PRO A 64 -11.94 -0.12 -5.71
CA PRO A 64 -12.88 -0.35 -4.61
C PRO A 64 -12.22 0.00 -3.28
N GLU A 65 -13.00 0.44 -2.30
CA GLU A 65 -12.48 0.82 -0.99
C GLU A 65 -11.70 -0.30 -0.31
N ILE A 66 -12.12 -1.54 -0.47
CA ILE A 66 -11.41 -2.69 0.12
C ILE A 66 -9.98 -2.80 -0.43
N GLU A 67 -9.77 -2.51 -1.71
CA GLU A 67 -8.44 -2.53 -2.32
C GLU A 67 -7.60 -1.34 -1.85
N LYS A 68 -8.19 -0.17 -1.75
CA LYS A 68 -7.52 1.01 -1.18
C LYS A 68 -7.09 0.76 0.25
N ASP A 69 -7.93 0.06 1.03
CA ASP A 69 -7.63 -0.24 2.43
C ASP A 69 -6.45 -1.20 2.58
N TYR A 70 -6.25 -2.14 1.67
CA TYR A 70 -5.04 -2.96 1.66
C TYR A 70 -3.79 -2.08 1.57
N ASP A 71 -3.79 -1.11 0.66
CA ASP A 71 -2.67 -0.22 0.46
C ASP A 71 -2.49 0.73 1.66
N ARG A 72 -3.60 1.24 2.21
CA ARG A 72 -3.58 2.07 3.42
C ARG A 72 -3.02 1.33 4.62
N ASN A 73 -3.47 0.10 4.84
CA ASN A 73 -3.01 -0.72 5.96
C ASN A 73 -1.54 -1.06 5.84
N THR A 74 -1.06 -1.30 4.63
CA THR A 74 0.36 -1.51 4.37
C THR A 74 1.17 -0.27 4.74
N ALA A 75 0.70 0.91 4.35
CA ALA A 75 1.36 2.17 4.67
C ALA A 75 1.37 2.42 6.18
N ILE A 76 0.24 2.24 6.85
CA ILE A 76 0.12 2.41 8.30
C ILE A 76 1.07 1.45 9.02
N GLY A 77 1.08 0.18 8.63
CA GLY A 77 1.93 -0.84 9.23
C GLY A 77 3.41 -0.52 9.09
N THR A 78 3.80 0.00 7.93
CA THR A 78 5.20 0.40 7.68
C THR A 78 5.60 1.55 8.57
N LEU A 79 4.77 2.59 8.68
CA LEU A 79 5.04 3.74 9.54
C LEU A 79 5.13 3.33 11.01
N LYS A 80 4.22 2.49 11.48
CA LYS A 80 4.23 1.98 12.85
C LYS A 80 5.47 1.14 13.13
N LEU A 81 5.91 0.35 12.17
CA LEU A 81 7.12 -0.47 12.33
C LEU A 81 8.35 0.41 12.49
N ILE A 82 8.50 1.44 11.65
CA ILE A 82 9.62 2.39 11.75
C ILE A 82 9.65 3.01 13.15
N GLN A 83 8.50 3.43 13.65
CA GLN A 83 8.36 4.03 14.97
C GLN A 83 8.69 3.02 16.08
N ALA A 84 8.22 1.79 15.96
CA ALA A 84 8.49 0.72 16.91
C ALA A 84 9.98 0.36 16.98
N LEU A 85 10.71 0.56 15.89
CA LEU A 85 12.16 0.32 15.83
C LEU A 85 12.97 1.48 16.41
N GLY A 86 12.34 2.51 16.94
CA GLY A 86 12.99 3.61 17.64
C GLY A 86 13.28 4.84 16.78
N PHE A 87 12.66 4.95 15.61
CA PHE A 87 12.83 6.10 14.73
C PHE A 87 11.65 7.04 14.82
N ASP A 88 11.92 8.32 14.76
CA ASP A 88 10.87 9.33 14.61
C ASP A 88 10.82 9.78 13.15
N ILE A 89 9.63 9.99 12.65
CA ILE A 89 9.41 10.50 11.30
C ILE A 89 9.00 11.95 11.44
N VAL A 90 9.83 12.85 10.93
CA VAL A 90 9.58 14.28 11.02
C VAL A 90 9.58 14.91 9.63
N LYS A 91 8.70 15.89 9.44
CA LYS A 91 8.60 16.59 8.17
C LYS A 91 9.79 17.54 8.02
N LYS A 92 10.41 17.53 6.86
CA LYS A 92 11.45 18.50 6.53
C LYS A 92 10.84 19.90 6.42
N ARG A 93 11.59 20.86 6.81
CA ARG A 93 11.19 22.27 6.66
C ARG A 93 11.58 22.80 5.30
#